data_05449efc964056587e812aa4042e4ef8
#
_entry.id   05449efc964056587e812aa4042e4ef8
#
_cell.length_a   1.000
_cell.length_b   1.000
_cell.length_c   1.000
_cell.angle_alpha   90.00
_cell.angle_beta   90.00
_cell.angle_gamma   90.00
#
_symmetry.space_group_name_H-M   'P 1'
#
loop_
_entity.id
_entity.type
_entity.pdbx_description
1 polymer ?
#
loop_
_entity_poly.entity_id
_entity_poly.type
_entity_poly.pdbx_seq_one_letter_code
_entity_poly.pdbx_strand_id
1 'polypeptide(L)'
;ICLDNFSTGKPENIFPFLQRYPNKFKLIVGDIRNLNDCKKAVENVDYVMHEGALGSVPRSIKDPITTNETNISGFLNMLTAARDANVKRFIYAASSSTYGDSQSLPKVEDVIGKPLSPYAITKYVNELYADGFDKTYGMECIGLRYFNVFGRRQDPFGAYAAVIPLFVKKFMAHESPVINGDDEYSR
;
A
#
# COMPACT_ATOMS: atom_id res chain seq x y z
N ILE A 1 -10.32 -1.52 -14.06
CA ILE A 1 -8.99 -2.05 -14.47
C ILE A 1 -8.20 -2.37 -13.22
N CYS A 2 -7.54 -3.52 -13.17
CA CYS A 2 -6.61 -3.91 -12.11
C CYS A 2 -5.21 -4.07 -12.74
N LEU A 3 -4.21 -3.39 -12.19
CA LEU A 3 -2.80 -3.55 -12.54
C LEU A 3 -2.10 -4.25 -11.37
N ASP A 4 -1.47 -5.40 -11.61
CA ASP A 4 -0.74 -6.17 -10.59
C ASP A 4 0.38 -6.99 -11.25
N ASN A 5 1.53 -7.09 -10.62
CA ASN A 5 2.64 -7.94 -11.07
C ASN A 5 2.70 -9.28 -10.31
N PHE A 6 1.77 -9.52 -9.38
CA PHE A 6 1.68 -10.70 -8.51
C PHE A 6 2.95 -11.02 -7.71
N SER A 7 3.79 -10.03 -7.45
CA SER A 7 5.00 -10.23 -6.62
C SER A 7 4.65 -10.59 -5.17
N THR A 8 3.49 -10.14 -4.68
CA THR A 8 2.95 -10.45 -3.35
C THR A 8 1.49 -10.86 -3.41
N GLY A 9 0.77 -10.46 -4.44
CA GLY A 9 -0.63 -10.81 -4.69
C GLY A 9 -0.78 -12.26 -5.17
N LYS A 10 -1.99 -12.80 -5.02
CA LYS A 10 -2.35 -14.15 -5.48
C LYS A 10 -3.38 -14.06 -6.60
N PRO A 11 -3.11 -14.64 -7.78
CA PRO A 11 -4.06 -14.62 -8.92
C PRO A 11 -5.45 -15.15 -8.56
N GLU A 12 -5.53 -16.12 -7.65
CA GLU A 12 -6.80 -16.70 -7.18
C GLU A 12 -7.74 -15.66 -6.56
N ASN A 13 -7.21 -14.56 -6.06
CA ASN A 13 -8.03 -13.46 -5.53
C ASN A 13 -8.73 -12.66 -6.64
N ILE A 14 -8.20 -12.68 -7.85
CA ILE A 14 -8.67 -11.90 -9.01
C ILE A 14 -9.55 -12.74 -9.95
N PHE A 15 -9.25 -14.02 -10.14
CA PHE A 15 -9.97 -14.89 -11.07
C PHE A 15 -11.50 -14.87 -10.90
N PRO A 16 -12.09 -14.88 -9.69
CA PRO A 16 -13.53 -14.80 -9.54
C PRO A 16 -14.16 -13.53 -10.14
N PHE A 17 -13.42 -12.41 -10.16
CA PHE A 17 -13.91 -11.16 -10.75
C PHE A 17 -13.85 -11.20 -12.28
N LEU A 18 -12.79 -11.79 -12.85
CA LEU A 18 -12.68 -12.01 -14.30
C LEU A 18 -13.82 -12.89 -14.82
N GLN A 19 -14.16 -13.95 -14.08
CA GLN A 19 -15.27 -14.85 -14.44
C GLN A 19 -16.63 -14.18 -14.27
N ARG A 20 -16.83 -13.48 -13.16
CA ARG A 20 -18.13 -12.88 -12.83
C ARG A 20 -18.45 -11.63 -13.65
N TYR A 21 -17.42 -10.88 -14.06
CA TYR A 21 -17.56 -9.59 -14.73
C TYR A 21 -16.68 -9.47 -15.98
N PRO A 22 -16.81 -10.39 -16.98
CA PRO A 22 -15.86 -10.49 -18.09
C PRO A 22 -15.78 -9.20 -18.94
N ASN A 23 -16.88 -8.43 -19.00
CA ASN A 23 -16.94 -7.17 -19.75
C ASN A 23 -16.76 -5.90 -18.91
N LYS A 24 -16.59 -6.05 -17.58
CA LYS A 24 -16.49 -4.92 -16.64
C LYS A 24 -15.20 -4.93 -15.82
N PHE A 25 -14.48 -6.04 -15.83
CA PHE A 25 -13.21 -6.20 -15.11
C PHE A 25 -12.10 -6.55 -16.09
N LYS A 26 -11.06 -5.75 -16.13
CA LYS A 26 -9.85 -5.96 -16.94
C LYS A 26 -8.64 -6.12 -16.05
N LEU A 27 -7.88 -7.19 -16.22
CA LEU A 27 -6.58 -7.39 -15.58
C LEU A 27 -5.46 -7.01 -16.57
N ILE A 28 -4.52 -6.20 -16.08
CA ILE A 28 -3.24 -5.93 -16.73
C ILE A 28 -2.16 -6.53 -15.82
N VAL A 29 -1.46 -7.55 -16.30
CA VAL A 29 -0.27 -8.05 -15.63
C VAL A 29 0.89 -7.13 -16.00
N GLY A 30 1.35 -6.34 -15.02
CA GLY A 30 2.38 -5.33 -15.24
C GLY A 30 2.90 -4.76 -13.92
N ASP A 31 3.89 -3.90 -13.98
CA ASP A 31 4.62 -3.38 -12.83
C ASP A 31 4.53 -1.86 -12.74
N ILE A 32 4.19 -1.33 -11.57
CA ILE A 32 4.12 0.13 -11.35
C ILE A 32 5.47 0.82 -11.54
N ARG A 33 6.59 0.11 -11.43
CA ARG A 33 7.93 0.62 -11.75
C ARG A 33 8.11 0.89 -13.24
N ASN A 34 7.25 0.33 -14.09
CA ASN A 34 7.21 0.59 -15.52
C ASN A 34 6.14 1.65 -15.84
N LEU A 35 6.55 2.84 -16.20
CA LEU A 35 5.64 3.95 -16.52
C LEU A 35 4.65 3.60 -17.65
N ASN A 36 5.07 2.78 -18.65
CA ASN A 36 4.17 2.39 -19.73
C ASN A 36 3.02 1.48 -19.25
N ASP A 37 3.27 0.63 -18.27
CA ASP A 37 2.22 -0.20 -17.69
C ASP A 37 1.24 0.66 -16.87
N CYS A 38 1.76 1.67 -16.14
CA CYS A 38 0.94 2.66 -15.46
C CYS A 38 0.04 3.42 -16.45
N LYS A 39 0.61 3.92 -17.56
CA LYS A 39 -0.16 4.62 -18.61
C LYS A 39 -1.28 3.78 -19.19
N LYS A 40 -1.02 2.50 -19.50
CA LYS A 40 -2.05 1.56 -19.98
C LYS A 40 -3.15 1.32 -18.95
N ALA A 41 -2.80 1.33 -17.66
CA ALA A 41 -3.75 1.06 -16.58
C ALA A 41 -4.71 2.22 -16.33
N VAL A 42 -4.31 3.46 -16.61
CA VAL A 42 -5.13 4.66 -16.38
C VAL A 42 -5.83 5.18 -17.63
N GLU A 43 -5.70 4.48 -18.76
CA GLU A 43 -6.35 4.86 -20.02
C GLU A 43 -7.88 4.81 -19.87
N ASN A 44 -8.56 5.95 -20.10
CA ASN A 44 -10.01 6.13 -19.94
C ASN A 44 -10.52 5.79 -18.52
N VAL A 45 -9.74 6.10 -17.48
CA VAL A 45 -10.07 5.88 -16.07
C VAL A 45 -10.43 7.19 -15.39
N ASP A 46 -11.55 7.22 -14.66
CA ASP A 46 -11.98 8.39 -13.89
C ASP A 46 -11.32 8.49 -12.51
N TYR A 47 -11.09 7.35 -11.86
CA TYR A 47 -10.60 7.27 -10.49
C TYR A 47 -9.50 6.22 -10.36
N VAL A 48 -8.45 6.55 -9.61
CA VAL A 48 -7.40 5.58 -9.26
C VAL A 48 -7.46 5.27 -7.78
N MET A 49 -7.43 3.97 -7.44
CA MET A 49 -7.19 3.47 -6.08
C MET A 49 -5.83 2.77 -6.09
N HIS A 50 -4.81 3.44 -5.58
CA HIS A 50 -3.44 2.95 -5.59
C HIS A 50 -3.09 2.26 -4.28
N GLU A 51 -3.20 0.92 -4.28
CA GLU A 51 -2.85 0.05 -3.16
C GLU A 51 -1.51 -0.67 -3.39
N GLY A 52 -0.92 -0.52 -4.58
CA GLY A 52 0.30 -1.22 -5.00
C GLY A 52 1.53 -0.72 -4.24
N ALA A 53 2.10 -1.57 -3.39
CA ALA A 53 3.33 -1.29 -2.66
C ALA A 53 3.95 -2.57 -2.08
N LEU A 54 5.23 -2.52 -1.75
CA LEU A 54 5.86 -3.52 -0.89
C LEU A 54 5.68 -3.10 0.58
N GLY A 55 4.74 -3.73 1.26
CA GLY A 55 4.53 -3.58 2.69
C GLY A 55 5.61 -4.31 3.51
N SER A 56 5.75 -3.96 4.80
CA SER A 56 6.62 -4.58 5.80
C SER A 56 7.90 -3.80 6.11
N VAL A 57 8.02 -3.42 7.37
CA VAL A 57 9.22 -2.79 7.93
C VAL A 57 10.44 -3.72 7.83
N PRO A 58 10.38 -5.02 8.27
CA PRO A 58 11.52 -5.93 8.13
C PRO A 58 12.00 -6.12 6.69
N ARG A 59 11.09 -6.18 5.71
CA ARG A 59 11.46 -6.24 4.28
C ARG A 59 12.24 -5.01 3.86
N SER A 60 11.77 -3.82 4.22
CA SER A 60 12.41 -2.56 3.85
C SER A 60 13.81 -2.38 4.46
N ILE A 61 14.05 -2.96 5.64
CA ILE A 61 15.38 -2.99 6.26
C ILE A 61 16.30 -3.95 5.51
N LYS A 62 15.79 -5.12 5.11
CA LYS A 62 16.57 -6.12 4.39
C LYS A 62 16.88 -5.70 2.95
N ASP A 63 15.92 -5.08 2.27
CA ASP A 63 16.04 -4.64 0.87
C ASP A 63 15.40 -3.25 0.69
N PRO A 64 16.11 -2.19 1.10
CA PRO A 64 15.61 -0.83 1.00
C PRO A 64 15.54 -0.34 -0.46
N ILE A 65 16.39 -0.82 -1.35
CA ILE A 65 16.45 -0.39 -2.76
C ILE A 65 15.17 -0.81 -3.47
N THR A 66 14.85 -2.10 -3.49
CA THR A 66 13.61 -2.60 -4.14
C THR A 66 12.36 -2.00 -3.49
N THR A 67 12.38 -1.78 -2.17
CA THR A 67 11.28 -1.10 -1.47
C THR A 67 11.12 0.34 -1.97
N ASN A 68 12.22 1.08 -2.12
CA ASN A 68 12.20 2.45 -2.66
C ASN A 68 11.71 2.50 -4.11
N GLU A 69 12.25 1.64 -4.97
CA GLU A 69 11.88 1.58 -6.39
C GLU A 69 10.37 1.31 -6.56
N THR A 70 9.83 0.40 -5.77
CA THR A 70 8.40 0.07 -5.83
C THR A 70 7.54 1.17 -5.22
N ASN A 71 7.86 1.58 -3.98
CA ASN A 71 6.97 2.43 -3.18
C ASN A 71 7.11 3.91 -3.53
N ILE A 72 8.27 4.39 -3.98
CA ILE A 72 8.47 5.80 -4.36
C ILE A 72 8.42 5.94 -5.88
N SER A 73 9.33 5.28 -6.61
CA SER A 73 9.37 5.43 -8.07
C SER A 73 8.10 4.90 -8.72
N GLY A 74 7.60 3.74 -8.28
CA GLY A 74 6.34 3.17 -8.75
C GLY A 74 5.13 4.04 -8.44
N PHE A 75 5.05 4.60 -7.23
CA PHE A 75 4.03 5.56 -6.87
C PHE A 75 4.06 6.80 -7.76
N LEU A 76 5.23 7.38 -7.96
CA LEU A 76 5.42 8.58 -8.80
C LEU A 76 5.06 8.31 -10.27
N ASN A 77 5.40 7.12 -10.80
CA ASN A 77 4.98 6.70 -12.14
C ASN A 77 3.45 6.66 -12.26
N MET A 78 2.77 6.05 -11.29
CA MET A 78 1.32 5.96 -11.30
C MET A 78 0.67 7.34 -11.13
N LEU A 79 1.18 8.18 -10.25
CA LEU A 79 0.69 9.54 -10.03
C LEU A 79 0.87 10.40 -11.30
N THR A 80 2.03 10.28 -11.96
CA THR A 80 2.32 10.96 -13.24
C THR A 80 1.39 10.49 -14.35
N ALA A 81 1.21 9.18 -14.48
CA ALA A 81 0.30 8.60 -15.48
C ALA A 81 -1.16 9.04 -15.25
N ALA A 82 -1.60 9.07 -14.00
CA ALA A 82 -2.95 9.50 -13.62
C ALA A 82 -3.19 11.00 -13.92
N ARG A 83 -2.18 11.86 -13.64
CA ARG A 83 -2.21 13.29 -14.03
C ARG A 83 -2.34 13.44 -15.55
N ASP A 84 -1.51 12.76 -16.32
CA ASP A 84 -1.48 12.87 -17.78
C ASP A 84 -2.77 12.36 -18.43
N ALA A 85 -3.47 11.41 -17.77
CA ALA A 85 -4.77 10.90 -18.17
C ALA A 85 -5.96 11.76 -17.66
N ASN A 86 -5.70 12.87 -16.95
CA ASN A 86 -6.73 13.72 -16.33
C ASN A 86 -7.69 12.95 -15.42
N VAL A 87 -7.16 12.02 -14.60
CA VAL A 87 -7.94 11.29 -13.61
C VAL A 87 -8.56 12.28 -12.62
N LYS A 88 -9.85 12.13 -12.32
CA LYS A 88 -10.62 13.05 -11.47
C LYS A 88 -10.14 13.02 -10.01
N ARG A 89 -9.73 11.84 -9.52
CA ARG A 89 -9.26 11.69 -8.13
C ARG A 89 -8.30 10.51 -8.01
N PHE A 90 -7.24 10.72 -7.24
CA PHE A 90 -6.23 9.70 -6.92
C PHE A 90 -6.28 9.39 -5.43
N ILE A 91 -6.76 8.18 -5.08
CA ILE A 91 -6.82 7.71 -3.70
C ILE A 91 -5.69 6.71 -3.51
N TYR A 92 -4.95 6.80 -2.40
CA TYR A 92 -3.80 5.92 -2.18
C TYR A 92 -3.66 5.44 -0.74
N ALA A 93 -3.06 4.27 -0.59
CA ALA A 93 -2.66 3.71 0.68
C ALA A 93 -1.44 4.47 1.23
N ALA A 94 -1.68 5.44 2.10
CA ALA A 94 -0.69 5.95 3.03
C ALA A 94 -0.51 4.96 4.19
N SER A 95 0.11 5.35 5.30
CA SER A 95 0.37 4.41 6.39
C SER A 95 0.43 5.11 7.73
N SER A 96 -0.05 4.45 8.77
CA SER A 96 0.16 4.88 10.16
C SER A 96 1.64 4.94 10.56
N SER A 97 2.54 4.28 9.80
CA SER A 97 3.99 4.38 10.01
C SER A 97 4.54 5.80 9.80
N THR A 98 3.79 6.67 9.10
CA THR A 98 4.10 8.11 8.93
C THR A 98 4.07 8.86 10.26
N TYR A 99 3.30 8.41 11.25
CA TYR A 99 3.31 9.03 12.58
C TYR A 99 4.66 8.87 13.31
N GLY A 100 5.49 7.91 12.90
CA GLY A 100 6.86 7.75 13.37
C GLY A 100 6.99 7.68 14.90
N ASP A 101 7.89 8.47 15.47
CA ASP A 101 8.18 8.57 16.91
C ASP A 101 7.28 9.55 17.67
N SER A 102 6.22 10.08 17.06
CA SER A 102 5.26 10.95 17.75
C SER A 102 4.67 10.26 18.99
N GLN A 103 4.71 10.93 20.14
CA GLN A 103 4.14 10.44 21.39
C GLN A 103 2.68 10.86 21.59
N SER A 104 2.14 11.73 20.72
CA SER A 104 0.76 12.23 20.84
C SER A 104 -0.28 11.14 20.68
N LEU A 105 -1.28 11.12 21.56
CA LEU A 105 -2.46 10.25 21.50
C LEU A 105 -3.72 11.11 21.74
N PRO A 106 -4.80 10.87 21.01
CA PRO A 106 -4.89 10.02 19.81
C PRO A 106 -4.00 10.53 18.67
N LYS A 107 -3.65 9.67 17.73
CA LYS A 107 -2.95 10.09 16.51
C LYS A 107 -3.91 10.93 15.66
N VAL A 108 -3.44 12.10 15.24
CA VAL A 108 -4.16 13.03 14.35
C VAL A 108 -3.28 13.39 13.16
N GLU A 109 -3.89 13.73 12.03
CA GLU A 109 -3.21 13.84 10.75
C GLU A 109 -2.10 14.92 10.74
N ASP A 110 -2.32 16.03 11.45
CA ASP A 110 -1.41 17.18 11.46
C ASP A 110 -0.18 17.01 12.37
N VAL A 111 -0.17 15.96 13.21
CA VAL A 111 0.91 15.74 14.20
C VAL A 111 1.66 14.45 13.89
N ILE A 112 2.77 14.58 13.19
CA ILE A 112 3.65 13.45 12.87
C ILE A 112 5.02 13.62 13.54
N GLY A 113 5.69 12.49 13.79
CA GLY A 113 7.08 12.45 14.23
C GLY A 113 8.03 12.14 13.07
N LYS A 114 9.20 11.61 13.39
CA LYS A 114 10.20 11.18 12.40
C LYS A 114 9.96 9.73 11.99
N PRO A 115 9.96 9.40 10.68
CA PRO A 115 9.85 8.03 10.22
C PRO A 115 10.92 7.12 10.83
N LEU A 116 10.53 5.92 11.30
CA LEU A 116 11.40 5.00 12.02
C LEU A 116 11.95 3.84 11.16
N SER A 117 11.67 3.83 9.87
CA SER A 117 12.11 2.75 8.97
C SER A 117 12.14 3.21 7.51
N PRO A 118 12.90 2.51 6.63
CA PRO A 118 12.85 2.78 5.19
C PRO A 118 11.43 2.70 4.63
N TYR A 119 10.60 1.74 5.07
CA TYR A 119 9.19 1.67 4.70
C TYR A 119 8.42 2.94 5.09
N ALA A 120 8.56 3.41 6.33
CA ALA A 120 7.90 4.62 6.79
C ALA A 120 8.32 5.85 5.98
N ILE A 121 9.61 5.96 5.64
CA ILE A 121 10.13 7.01 4.74
C ILE A 121 9.41 6.94 3.40
N THR A 122 9.30 5.76 2.77
CA THR A 122 8.65 5.66 1.45
C THR A 122 7.19 6.09 1.51
N LYS A 123 6.46 5.77 2.56
CA LYS A 123 5.06 6.17 2.72
C LYS A 123 4.90 7.66 2.98
N TYR A 124 5.80 8.26 3.75
CA TYR A 124 5.79 9.72 3.95
C TYR A 124 6.14 10.49 2.68
N VAL A 125 7.11 10.01 1.90
CA VAL A 125 7.46 10.60 0.59
C VAL A 125 6.26 10.56 -0.37
N ASN A 126 5.44 9.52 -0.34
CA ASN A 126 4.22 9.47 -1.16
C ASN A 126 3.24 10.60 -0.80
N GLU A 127 3.09 10.92 0.49
CA GLU A 127 2.25 12.03 0.94
C GLU A 127 2.81 13.38 0.44
N LEU A 128 4.14 13.57 0.49
CA LEU A 128 4.79 14.78 -0.02
C LEU A 128 4.60 14.94 -1.54
N TYR A 129 4.71 13.85 -2.31
CA TYR A 129 4.44 13.88 -3.75
C TYR A 129 2.97 14.19 -4.05
N ALA A 130 2.05 13.57 -3.34
CA ALA A 130 0.61 13.79 -3.52
C ALA A 130 0.23 15.25 -3.25
N ASP A 131 0.71 15.82 -2.15
CA ASP A 131 0.53 17.25 -1.80
C ASP A 131 1.16 18.17 -2.87
N GLY A 132 2.37 17.84 -3.34
CA GLY A 132 3.03 18.58 -4.42
C GLY A 132 2.25 18.52 -5.73
N PHE A 133 1.67 17.39 -6.09
CA PHE A 133 0.85 17.23 -7.29
C PHE A 133 -0.48 17.99 -7.20
N ASP A 134 -1.13 17.97 -6.04
CA ASP A 134 -2.33 18.77 -5.80
C ASP A 134 -2.04 20.27 -5.99
N LYS A 135 -1.02 20.79 -5.32
CA LYS A 135 -0.63 22.20 -5.39
C LYS A 135 -0.15 22.66 -6.77
N THR A 136 0.57 21.81 -7.49
CA THR A 136 1.21 22.18 -8.77
C THR A 136 0.31 21.92 -9.96
N TYR A 137 -0.47 20.85 -9.94
CA TYR A 137 -1.27 20.41 -11.08
C TYR A 137 -2.77 20.43 -10.83
N GLY A 138 -3.22 20.76 -9.60
CA GLY A 138 -4.63 20.72 -9.21
C GLY A 138 -5.22 19.30 -9.19
N MET A 139 -4.39 18.29 -9.01
CA MET A 139 -4.79 16.89 -8.99
C MET A 139 -5.27 16.51 -7.59
N GLU A 140 -6.57 16.22 -7.45
CA GLU A 140 -7.14 15.83 -6.16
C GLU A 140 -6.57 14.47 -5.68
N CYS A 141 -5.76 14.51 -4.62
CA CYS A 141 -5.13 13.35 -4.02
C CYS A 141 -5.64 13.11 -2.60
N ILE A 142 -6.02 11.86 -2.27
CA ILE A 142 -6.47 11.47 -0.93
C ILE A 142 -5.62 10.32 -0.43
N GLY A 143 -4.82 10.57 0.60
CA GLY A 143 -4.02 9.56 1.28
C GLY A 143 -4.74 9.02 2.52
N LEU A 144 -4.89 7.71 2.61
CA LEU A 144 -5.50 7.05 3.77
C LEU A 144 -4.40 6.40 4.61
N ARG A 145 -4.10 6.95 5.78
CA ARG A 145 -3.12 6.39 6.73
C ARG A 145 -3.68 5.16 7.43
N TYR A 146 -3.67 4.02 6.74
CA TYR A 146 -4.12 2.77 7.31
C TYR A 146 -3.30 2.40 8.55
N PHE A 147 -4.00 2.01 9.60
CA PHE A 147 -3.44 1.28 10.73
C PHE A 147 -3.33 -0.21 10.38
N ASN A 148 -3.23 -1.09 11.37
CA ASN A 148 -3.17 -2.52 11.12
C ASN A 148 -4.54 -3.02 10.63
N VAL A 149 -4.63 -3.28 9.33
CA VAL A 149 -5.84 -3.84 8.71
C VAL A 149 -5.78 -5.36 8.70
N PHE A 150 -6.92 -6.02 8.78
CA PHE A 150 -7.06 -7.46 8.64
C PHE A 150 -8.32 -7.78 7.85
N GLY A 151 -8.35 -8.96 7.24
CA GLY A 151 -9.54 -9.37 6.49
C GLY A 151 -9.36 -10.68 5.72
N ARG A 152 -10.41 -11.02 4.99
CA ARG A 152 -10.42 -12.21 4.12
C ARG A 152 -9.28 -12.13 3.09
N ARG A 153 -8.68 -13.28 2.77
CA ARG A 153 -7.58 -13.45 1.81
C ARG A 153 -6.22 -12.94 2.29
N GLN A 154 -6.11 -12.49 3.52
CA GLN A 154 -4.80 -12.18 4.09
C GLN A 154 -4.01 -13.47 4.27
N ASP A 155 -2.74 -13.48 3.83
CA ASP A 155 -1.89 -14.67 3.83
C ASP A 155 -1.24 -14.90 5.21
N PRO A 156 -1.59 -16.00 5.93
CA PRO A 156 -0.95 -16.33 7.20
C PRO A 156 0.43 -16.99 7.03
N PHE A 157 0.82 -17.33 5.80
CA PHE A 157 2.08 -18.00 5.47
C PHE A 157 3.11 -17.08 4.85
N GLY A 158 2.76 -15.82 4.60
CA GLY A 158 3.68 -14.82 4.09
C GLY A 158 4.85 -14.59 5.06
N ALA A 159 6.06 -14.38 4.53
CA ALA A 159 7.26 -14.11 5.33
C ALA A 159 7.11 -12.92 6.30
N TYR A 160 6.10 -12.09 6.06
CA TYR A 160 5.79 -10.89 6.86
C TYR A 160 4.29 -10.85 7.20
N ALA A 161 3.71 -12.01 7.55
CA ALA A 161 2.31 -12.10 7.91
C ALA A 161 1.99 -11.22 9.14
N ALA A 162 0.83 -10.56 9.08
CA ALA A 162 0.38 -9.70 10.18
C ALA A 162 0.00 -10.52 11.43
N VAL A 163 -0.06 -9.87 12.58
CA VAL A 163 -0.28 -10.52 13.88
C VAL A 163 -1.56 -11.33 13.93
N ILE A 164 -2.68 -10.82 13.42
CA ILE A 164 -3.98 -11.51 13.50
C ILE A 164 -3.97 -12.85 12.75
N PRO A 165 -3.60 -12.93 11.44
CA PRO A 165 -3.54 -14.23 10.76
C PRO A 165 -2.50 -15.17 11.35
N LEU A 166 -1.39 -14.67 11.91
CA LEU A 166 -0.42 -15.51 12.61
C LEU A 166 -1.00 -16.13 13.87
N PHE A 167 -1.71 -15.35 14.69
CA PHE A 167 -2.34 -15.83 15.92
C PHE A 167 -3.45 -16.83 15.62
N VAL A 168 -4.31 -16.54 14.64
CA VAL A 168 -5.34 -17.48 14.18
C VAL A 168 -4.72 -18.80 13.75
N LYS A 169 -3.64 -18.77 12.95
CA LYS A 169 -2.91 -19.97 12.52
C LYS A 169 -2.38 -20.77 13.70
N LYS A 170 -1.77 -20.11 14.69
CA LYS A 170 -1.24 -20.75 15.89
C LYS A 170 -2.35 -21.40 16.72
N PHE A 171 -3.43 -20.68 17.00
CA PHE A 171 -4.57 -21.23 17.74
C PHE A 171 -5.23 -22.40 17.02
N MET A 172 -5.36 -22.36 15.70
CA MET A 172 -5.88 -23.50 14.92
C MET A 172 -4.96 -24.72 14.98
N ALA A 173 -3.67 -24.53 15.20
CA ALA A 173 -2.69 -25.61 15.40
C ALA A 173 -2.56 -26.04 16.88
N HIS A 174 -3.38 -25.48 17.80
CA HIS A 174 -3.28 -25.66 19.25
C HIS A 174 -1.89 -25.26 19.82
N GLU A 175 -1.23 -24.27 19.18
CA GLU A 175 0.04 -23.72 19.61
C GLU A 175 -0.15 -22.32 20.22
N SER A 176 0.65 -21.99 21.23
CA SER A 176 0.66 -20.64 21.80
C SER A 176 1.34 -19.65 20.83
N PRO A 177 0.74 -18.49 20.55
CA PRO A 177 1.40 -17.45 19.80
C PRO A 177 2.52 -16.80 20.64
N VAL A 178 3.55 -16.28 19.96
CA VAL A 178 4.61 -15.50 20.60
C VAL A 178 4.19 -14.02 20.56
N ILE A 179 4.17 -13.39 21.72
CA ILE A 179 3.97 -11.95 21.87
C ILE A 179 5.35 -11.31 21.99
N ASN A 180 5.66 -10.38 21.08
CA ASN A 180 6.91 -9.64 21.10
C ASN A 180 6.68 -8.31 21.85
N GLY A 181 7.36 -8.12 22.98
CA GLY A 181 7.23 -6.94 23.84
C GLY A 181 6.39 -7.20 25.07
N ASP A 182 6.17 -6.14 25.84
CA ASP A 182 5.24 -6.10 26.97
C ASP A 182 3.83 -5.69 26.49
N ASP A 183 2.86 -5.78 27.38
CA ASP A 183 1.45 -5.44 27.13
C ASP A 183 1.14 -3.94 27.30
N GLU A 184 2.17 -3.09 27.45
CA GLU A 184 2.01 -1.64 27.64
C GLU A 184 1.90 -0.82 26.31
N TYR A 185 1.87 -1.48 25.15
CA TYR A 185 1.74 -0.79 23.87
C TYR A 185 0.30 -0.41 23.54
N SER A 186 0.00 0.89 23.60
CA SER A 186 -1.18 1.50 22.98
C SER A 186 -0.79 2.32 21.75
N ARG A 187 -1.63 2.33 20.73
CA ARG A 187 -1.52 3.20 19.55
C ARG A 187 -2.73 4.09 19.39
#